data_c22c0aff437d87abd16637bb05354b35
#
_entry.id   c22c0aff437d87abd16637bb05354b35
#
_cell.length_a   1.000
_cell.length_b   1.000
_cell.length_c   1.000
_cell.angle_alpha   90.00
_cell.angle_beta   90.00
_cell.angle_gamma   90.00
#
_symmetry.space_group_name_H-M   'P 1'
#
loop_
_entity.id
_entity.type
_entity.pdbx_description
1 polymer ?
#
loop_
_entity_poly.entity_id
_entity_poly.type
_entity_poly.pdbx_seq_one_letter_code
_entity_poly.pdbx_strand_id
1 'polypeptide(L)'
;MQGFSTFGWQHLLWLTVLAVSGAAVLYCGGPRKKDSTEASGGFHRGSSGGFLRGASAASAVLAMAGSAAAGIHETAEAGFGPASLPLHVCSMAGYGCFLHFLMTDNLRKKVRIEDFRKKMRTEDLRRKTGPVLRILSELLFFPGLPGAALALLFPGWTYMPAFSLYSSWEFLGHFGIVLYVLLSIRTGTIMPSDRRIPVLFCILYAAVMIPFDLRTGLNYGFLLLPSPDSPLSAIAGLTGGGIGYYAGYALFVLLVMAGCYYPFRRKNRRGSML
;
A
#
# COMPACT_ATOMS: atom_id res chain seq x y z
N MET A 1 22.18 -21.70 0.13
CA MET A 1 20.74 -21.99 0.31
C MET A 1 20.06 -21.76 -1.04
N GLN A 2 19.12 -22.63 -1.44
CA GLN A 2 18.42 -22.42 -2.73
C GLN A 2 17.28 -21.42 -2.52
N GLY A 3 17.20 -20.41 -3.40
CA GLY A 3 16.07 -19.49 -3.49
C GLY A 3 14.79 -20.22 -3.94
N PHE A 4 13.73 -19.46 -4.19
CA PHE A 4 12.46 -19.98 -4.71
C PHE A 4 12.14 -19.36 -6.09
N SER A 5 11.28 -20.03 -6.86
CA SER A 5 10.86 -19.50 -8.16
C SER A 5 9.56 -18.71 -8.06
N THR A 6 9.45 -17.64 -8.83
CA THR A 6 8.20 -16.92 -9.05
C THR A 6 7.13 -17.89 -9.55
N PHE A 7 5.96 -17.90 -8.92
CA PHE A 7 4.87 -18.85 -9.13
C PHE A 7 5.22 -20.34 -8.86
N GLY A 8 6.39 -20.64 -8.24
CA GLY A 8 6.66 -21.95 -7.68
C GLY A 8 5.72 -22.26 -6.48
N TRP A 9 5.66 -23.54 -6.05
CA TRP A 9 4.71 -23.96 -5.01
C TRP A 9 4.85 -23.18 -3.69
N GLN A 10 6.07 -22.81 -3.31
CA GLN A 10 6.36 -22.03 -2.10
C GLN A 10 5.78 -20.60 -2.20
N HIS A 11 5.94 -19.96 -3.36
CA HIS A 11 5.35 -18.65 -3.63
C HIS A 11 3.83 -18.71 -3.69
N LEU A 12 3.26 -19.70 -4.38
CA LEU A 12 1.81 -19.90 -4.43
C LEU A 12 1.21 -20.19 -3.06
N LEU A 13 1.93 -20.89 -2.17
CA LEU A 13 1.51 -21.10 -0.79
C LEU A 13 1.42 -19.76 -0.05
N TRP A 14 2.45 -18.89 -0.14
CA TRP A 14 2.41 -17.55 0.43
C TRP A 14 1.22 -16.76 -0.10
N LEU A 15 1.04 -16.66 -1.41
CA LEU A 15 -0.07 -15.93 -2.01
C LEU A 15 -1.43 -16.45 -1.55
N THR A 16 -1.59 -17.77 -1.45
CA THR A 16 -2.84 -18.39 -0.98
C THR A 16 -3.14 -18.02 0.47
N VAL A 17 -2.15 -18.18 1.36
CA VAL A 17 -2.30 -17.85 2.80
C VAL A 17 -2.66 -16.37 2.98
N LEU A 18 -1.96 -15.47 2.28
CA LEU A 18 -2.20 -14.04 2.37
C LEU A 18 -3.57 -13.66 1.78
N ALA A 19 -3.95 -14.23 0.64
CA ALA A 19 -5.25 -13.98 0.01
C ALA A 19 -6.41 -14.45 0.90
N VAL A 20 -6.33 -15.66 1.46
CA VAL A 20 -7.35 -16.19 2.37
C VAL A 20 -7.44 -15.35 3.64
N SER A 21 -6.30 -15.00 4.25
CA SER A 21 -6.26 -14.17 5.46
C SER A 21 -6.84 -12.77 5.20
N GLY A 22 -6.46 -12.14 4.09
CA GLY A 22 -7.00 -10.84 3.70
C GLY A 22 -8.51 -10.88 3.43
N ALA A 23 -8.98 -11.89 2.70
CA ALA A 23 -10.40 -12.10 2.44
C ALA A 23 -11.18 -12.32 3.74
N ALA A 24 -10.67 -13.11 4.68
CA ALA A 24 -11.29 -13.34 5.99
C ALA A 24 -11.41 -12.02 6.77
N VAL A 25 -10.35 -11.21 6.85
CA VAL A 25 -10.38 -9.91 7.53
C VAL A 25 -11.39 -8.96 6.88
N LEU A 26 -11.40 -8.90 5.56
CA LEU A 26 -12.35 -8.08 4.82
C LEU A 26 -13.79 -8.56 4.98
N TYR A 27 -14.04 -9.87 5.01
CA TYR A 27 -15.37 -10.45 5.21
C TYR A 27 -15.87 -10.22 6.63
N CYS A 28 -15.08 -10.56 7.66
CA CYS A 28 -15.47 -10.37 9.06
C CYS A 28 -15.74 -8.89 9.43
N GLY A 29 -15.09 -7.96 8.73
CA GLY A 29 -15.36 -6.53 8.88
C GLY A 29 -16.62 -6.03 8.15
N GLY A 30 -17.40 -6.90 7.48
CA GLY A 30 -18.62 -6.52 6.76
C GLY A 30 -19.73 -6.01 7.69
N PRO A 31 -20.65 -5.14 7.17
CA PRO A 31 -21.87 -4.85 7.88
C PRO A 31 -22.68 -6.16 7.99
N ARG A 32 -22.89 -6.66 9.20
CA ARG A 32 -23.85 -7.73 9.43
C ARG A 32 -25.21 -7.21 8.91
N LYS A 33 -25.84 -7.97 7.99
CA LYS A 33 -27.25 -7.74 7.64
C LYS A 33 -28.04 -7.70 8.96
N LYS A 34 -28.76 -6.62 9.20
CA LYS A 34 -29.77 -6.58 10.24
C LYS A 34 -30.80 -7.65 9.86
N ASP A 35 -30.86 -8.72 10.60
CA ASP A 35 -32.05 -9.54 10.63
C ASP A 35 -33.19 -8.66 11.12
N SER A 36 -34.21 -8.52 10.29
CA SER A 36 -35.36 -7.62 10.48
C SER A 36 -36.32 -8.05 11.59
N THR A 37 -35.89 -8.90 12.52
CA THR A 37 -36.72 -9.51 13.57
C THR A 37 -36.44 -9.03 14.99
N GLU A 38 -35.46 -8.14 15.23
CA GLU A 38 -35.24 -7.61 16.59
C GLU A 38 -35.59 -6.11 16.66
N ALA A 39 -36.87 -5.82 16.79
CA ALA A 39 -37.39 -4.58 17.34
C ALA A 39 -37.27 -4.63 18.88
N SER A 40 -36.11 -4.41 19.45
CA SER A 40 -35.98 -3.95 20.83
C SER A 40 -34.60 -3.34 21.05
N GLY A 41 -34.62 -2.12 21.63
CA GLY A 41 -33.50 -1.21 21.80
C GLY A 41 -32.32 -1.84 22.52
N GLY A 42 -31.18 -1.83 21.85
CA GLY A 42 -29.91 -2.23 22.39
C GLY A 42 -28.79 -1.84 21.44
N PHE A 43 -28.06 -0.84 21.84
CA PHE A 43 -26.85 -0.28 21.31
C PHE A 43 -25.79 -1.33 20.94
N HIS A 44 -25.86 -1.97 19.74
CA HIS A 44 -24.84 -2.89 19.21
C HIS A 44 -24.02 -2.31 18.02
N ARG A 45 -23.72 -1.01 18.06
CA ARG A 45 -22.87 -0.35 17.05
C ARG A 45 -21.35 -0.52 17.30
N GLY A 46 -20.97 -1.25 18.36
CA GLY A 46 -19.59 -1.29 18.88
C GLY A 46 -18.63 -2.30 18.25
N SER A 47 -19.08 -3.49 17.88
CA SER A 47 -18.14 -4.61 17.63
C SER A 47 -17.44 -4.57 16.26
N SER A 48 -18.14 -4.24 15.17
CA SER A 48 -17.54 -4.21 13.82
C SER A 48 -16.58 -3.02 13.61
N GLY A 49 -16.87 -1.87 14.23
CA GLY A 49 -16.00 -0.69 14.16
C GLY A 49 -14.68 -0.89 14.93
N GLY A 50 -14.73 -1.57 16.06
CA GLY A 50 -13.55 -1.94 16.85
C GLY A 50 -12.67 -2.94 16.12
N PHE A 51 -13.25 -3.97 15.53
CA PHE A 51 -12.53 -4.97 14.74
C PHE A 51 -11.79 -4.34 13.54
N LEU A 52 -12.47 -3.55 12.71
CA LEU A 52 -11.85 -2.89 11.55
C LEU A 52 -10.71 -1.95 11.97
N ARG A 53 -10.85 -1.24 13.09
CA ARG A 53 -9.78 -0.40 13.62
C ARG A 53 -8.60 -1.23 14.09
N GLY A 54 -8.83 -2.32 14.81
CA GLY A 54 -7.79 -3.26 15.24
C GLY A 54 -7.05 -3.87 14.05
N ALA A 55 -7.79 -4.34 13.03
CA ALA A 55 -7.22 -4.87 11.80
C ALA A 55 -6.40 -3.81 11.03
N SER A 56 -6.86 -2.56 10.96
CA SER A 56 -6.10 -1.46 10.34
C SER A 56 -4.83 -1.14 11.14
N ALA A 57 -4.87 -1.16 12.47
CA ALA A 57 -3.70 -0.97 13.31
C ALA A 57 -2.68 -2.09 13.09
N ALA A 58 -3.11 -3.35 13.14
CA ALA A 58 -2.25 -4.50 12.93
C ALA A 58 -1.59 -4.50 11.55
N SER A 59 -2.35 -4.19 10.49
CA SER A 59 -1.79 -4.13 9.13
C SER A 59 -0.83 -2.97 8.94
N ALA A 60 -1.07 -1.81 9.57
CA ALA A 60 -0.14 -0.68 9.54
C ALA A 60 1.18 -0.98 10.28
N VAL A 61 1.09 -1.64 11.44
CA VAL A 61 2.28 -2.09 12.18
C VAL A 61 3.05 -3.13 11.39
N LEU A 62 2.36 -4.10 10.77
CA LEU A 62 2.96 -5.14 9.96
C LEU A 62 3.71 -4.55 8.74
N ALA A 63 3.09 -3.58 8.05
CA ALA A 63 3.70 -2.87 6.93
C ALA A 63 4.99 -2.14 7.36
N MET A 64 4.95 -1.42 8.48
CA MET A 64 6.12 -0.73 9.02
C MET A 64 7.21 -1.72 9.46
N ALA A 65 6.84 -2.79 10.15
CA ALA A 65 7.79 -3.79 10.64
C ALA A 65 8.51 -4.51 9.49
N GLY A 66 7.79 -4.85 8.40
CA GLY A 66 8.41 -5.41 7.20
C GLY A 66 9.41 -4.45 6.56
N SER A 67 9.05 -3.17 6.42
CA SER A 67 9.95 -2.14 5.88
C SER A 67 11.18 -1.91 6.76
N ALA A 68 11.04 -1.97 8.09
CA ALA A 68 12.15 -1.86 9.01
C ALA A 68 13.06 -3.12 8.98
N ALA A 69 12.46 -4.31 8.89
CA ALA A 69 13.21 -5.56 8.82
C ALA A 69 14.08 -5.65 7.55
N ALA A 70 13.58 -5.15 6.41
CA ALA A 70 14.37 -5.04 5.18
C ALA A 70 15.60 -4.15 5.38
N GLY A 71 15.43 -2.94 5.92
CA GLY A 71 16.55 -2.03 6.20
C GLY A 71 17.56 -2.57 7.22
N ILE A 72 17.09 -3.31 8.24
CA ILE A 72 17.94 -3.99 9.23
C ILE A 72 18.75 -5.10 8.55
N HIS A 73 18.13 -5.90 7.69
CA HIS A 73 18.80 -6.97 6.96
C HIS A 73 19.92 -6.41 6.06
N GLU A 74 19.60 -5.39 5.24
CA GLU A 74 20.58 -4.73 4.39
C GLU A 74 21.76 -4.15 5.20
N THR A 75 21.46 -3.56 6.37
CA THR A 75 22.48 -3.03 7.27
C THR A 75 23.35 -4.14 7.86
N ALA A 76 22.77 -5.29 8.16
CA ALA A 76 23.51 -6.44 8.72
C ALA A 76 24.41 -7.10 7.67
N GLU A 77 23.99 -7.17 6.41
CA GLU A 77 24.75 -7.80 5.33
C GLU A 77 25.85 -6.88 4.75
N ALA A 78 25.51 -5.60 4.50
CA ALA A 78 26.39 -4.67 3.79
C ALA A 78 26.94 -3.52 4.65
N GLY A 79 26.57 -3.45 5.93
CA GLY A 79 26.83 -2.29 6.77
C GLY A 79 25.86 -1.13 6.50
N PHE A 80 25.93 -0.11 7.37
CA PHE A 80 25.10 1.09 7.15
C PHE A 80 25.60 1.87 5.93
N GLY A 81 24.74 2.01 4.91
CA GLY A 81 25.09 2.66 3.67
C GLY A 81 23.86 3.00 2.82
N PRO A 82 24.07 3.46 1.59
CA PRO A 82 22.98 3.82 0.69
C PRO A 82 21.94 2.71 0.48
N ALA A 83 22.36 1.44 0.48
CA ALA A 83 21.47 0.28 0.28
C ALA A 83 20.50 0.07 1.44
N SER A 84 20.87 0.43 2.68
CA SER A 84 20.01 0.28 3.86
C SER A 84 18.97 1.42 4.02
N LEU A 85 18.99 2.43 3.15
CA LEU A 85 17.99 3.49 3.19
C LEU A 85 16.62 2.99 2.71
N PRO A 86 15.52 3.34 3.37
CA PRO A 86 14.18 2.89 3.00
C PRO A 86 13.62 3.67 1.80
N LEU A 87 14.37 3.75 0.69
CA LEU A 87 14.03 4.56 -0.49
C LEU A 87 13.21 3.77 -1.52
N HIS A 88 13.04 2.46 -1.38
CA HIS A 88 12.04 1.75 -2.18
C HIS A 88 10.64 2.28 -1.89
N VAL A 89 9.83 2.44 -2.93
CA VAL A 89 8.44 2.94 -2.82
C VAL A 89 7.63 2.15 -1.80
N CYS A 90 7.81 0.82 -1.76
CA CYS A 90 7.13 -0.05 -0.80
C CYS A 90 7.60 0.19 0.64
N SER A 91 8.90 0.40 0.88
CA SER A 91 9.41 0.73 2.21
C SER A 91 8.86 2.07 2.69
N MET A 92 8.86 3.10 1.84
CA MET A 92 8.23 4.38 2.15
C MET A 92 6.73 4.22 2.43
N ALA A 93 6.03 3.38 1.65
CA ALA A 93 4.61 3.10 1.87
C ALA A 93 4.36 2.38 3.20
N GLY A 94 5.23 1.47 3.62
CA GLY A 94 5.12 0.79 4.92
C GLY A 94 5.17 1.77 6.09
N TYR A 95 6.15 2.67 6.14
CA TYR A 95 6.20 3.75 7.14
C TYR A 95 5.02 4.72 6.98
N GLY A 96 4.63 5.01 5.74
CA GLY A 96 3.48 5.84 5.41
C GLY A 96 2.17 5.28 5.93
N CYS A 97 1.94 3.96 5.86
CA CYS A 97 0.76 3.30 6.44
C CYS A 97 0.65 3.54 7.94
N PHE A 98 1.77 3.40 8.66
CA PHE A 98 1.81 3.61 10.10
C PHE A 98 1.56 5.08 10.46
N LEU A 99 2.23 6.02 9.78
CA LEU A 99 2.01 7.45 9.98
C LEU A 99 0.56 7.86 9.68
N HIS A 100 0.00 7.38 8.56
CA HIS A 100 -1.39 7.64 8.19
C HIS A 100 -2.37 7.08 9.24
N PHE A 101 -2.10 5.87 9.77
CA PHE A 101 -2.91 5.30 10.85
C PHE A 101 -2.88 6.18 12.10
N LEU A 102 -1.70 6.59 12.56
CA LEU A 102 -1.56 7.45 13.76
C LEU A 102 -2.29 8.79 13.58
N MET A 103 -2.13 9.43 12.43
CA MET A 103 -2.79 10.71 12.14
C MET A 103 -4.31 10.56 12.10
N THR A 104 -4.83 9.52 11.45
CA THR A 104 -6.28 9.28 11.37
C THR A 104 -6.88 8.86 12.70
N ASP A 105 -6.15 8.10 13.52
CA ASP A 105 -6.60 7.70 14.86
C ASP A 105 -6.68 8.88 15.83
N ASN A 106 -5.68 9.75 15.78
CA ASN A 106 -5.67 10.99 16.58
C ASN A 106 -6.82 11.94 16.16
N LEU A 107 -7.07 12.09 14.85
CA LEU A 107 -8.21 12.87 14.37
C LEU A 107 -9.55 12.28 14.86
N ARG A 108 -9.71 10.96 14.80
CA ARG A 108 -10.92 10.28 15.30
C ARG A 108 -11.13 10.49 16.80
N LYS A 109 -10.06 10.44 17.59
CA LYS A 109 -10.15 10.73 19.04
C LYS A 109 -10.58 12.18 19.30
N LYS A 110 -9.96 13.13 18.58
CA LYS A 110 -10.30 14.56 18.70
C LYS A 110 -11.75 14.85 18.29
N VAL A 111 -12.20 14.28 17.17
CA VAL A 111 -13.58 14.42 16.69
C VAL A 111 -14.58 13.78 17.65
N ARG A 112 -14.29 12.61 18.22
CA ARG A 112 -15.16 11.99 19.23
C ARG A 112 -15.36 12.88 20.46
N ILE A 113 -14.36 13.65 20.85
CA ILE A 113 -14.44 14.61 21.97
C ILE A 113 -15.29 15.82 21.57
N GLU A 114 -15.18 16.30 20.32
CA GLU A 114 -15.97 17.41 19.78
C GLU A 114 -17.42 17.00 19.43
N ASP A 115 -17.66 15.76 18.95
CA ASP A 115 -18.99 15.24 18.59
C ASP A 115 -19.90 15.01 19.80
N PHE A 116 -19.35 14.86 21.00
CA PHE A 116 -20.15 14.94 22.22
C PHE A 116 -20.83 16.31 22.36
N ARG A 117 -20.39 17.29 21.55
CA ARG A 117 -20.95 18.65 21.51
C ARG A 117 -21.70 19.00 20.22
N LYS A 118 -21.47 18.32 19.08
CA LYS A 118 -22.15 18.61 17.79
C LYS A 118 -22.18 17.39 16.88
N LYS A 119 -23.38 17.07 16.37
CA LYS A 119 -23.66 16.04 15.36
C LYS A 119 -22.93 16.33 14.03
N MET A 120 -21.67 15.87 13.89
CA MET A 120 -20.82 16.21 12.76
C MET A 120 -20.87 15.11 11.67
N ARG A 121 -21.11 15.49 10.41
CA ARG A 121 -21.13 14.62 9.23
C ARG A 121 -19.70 14.22 8.81
N THR A 122 -19.59 13.10 8.14
CA THR A 122 -18.33 12.55 7.55
C THR A 122 -17.62 13.55 6.61
N GLU A 123 -18.38 14.47 6.01
CA GLU A 123 -17.86 15.54 5.14
C GLU A 123 -17.02 16.59 5.89
N ASP A 124 -17.33 16.84 7.16
CA ASP A 124 -16.58 17.79 7.98
C ASP A 124 -15.21 17.21 8.40
N LEU A 125 -15.12 15.87 8.56
CA LEU A 125 -13.84 15.19 8.76
C LEU A 125 -12.91 15.42 7.56
N ARG A 126 -13.47 15.37 6.35
CA ARG A 126 -12.75 15.60 5.09
C ARG A 126 -12.23 17.03 4.97
N ARG A 127 -12.96 18.03 5.46
CA ARG A 127 -12.51 19.45 5.48
C ARG A 127 -11.39 19.69 6.50
N LYS A 128 -11.42 18.96 7.63
CA LYS A 128 -10.40 19.05 8.69
C LYS A 128 -9.16 18.18 8.42
N THR A 129 -9.18 17.34 7.37
CA THR A 129 -8.02 16.55 6.93
C THR A 129 -6.96 17.50 6.40
N GLY A 130 -5.86 17.65 7.10
CA GLY A 130 -4.75 18.52 6.69
C GLY A 130 -4.13 18.07 5.35
N PRO A 131 -3.44 18.96 4.65
CA PRO A 131 -2.85 18.66 3.34
C PRO A 131 -1.88 17.47 3.37
N VAL A 132 -1.17 17.29 4.47
CA VAL A 132 -0.23 16.15 4.66
C VAL A 132 -0.96 14.81 4.62
N LEU A 133 -2.08 14.67 5.35
CA LEU A 133 -2.84 13.41 5.36
C LEU A 133 -3.48 13.12 4.00
N ARG A 134 -3.88 14.16 3.26
CA ARG A 134 -4.37 14.01 1.89
C ARG A 134 -3.28 13.52 0.95
N ILE A 135 -2.09 14.14 0.98
CA ILE A 135 -0.94 13.71 0.17
C ILE A 135 -0.60 12.27 0.50
N LEU A 136 -0.48 11.94 1.78
CA LEU A 136 -0.16 10.58 2.24
C LEU A 136 -1.19 9.56 1.78
N SER A 137 -2.50 9.90 1.86
CA SER A 137 -3.59 9.04 1.37
C SER A 137 -3.47 8.74 -0.13
N GLU A 138 -3.17 9.77 -0.94
CA GLU A 138 -2.99 9.60 -2.39
C GLU A 138 -1.74 8.76 -2.72
N LEU A 139 -0.64 8.94 -1.99
CA LEU A 139 0.59 8.16 -2.20
C LEU A 139 0.46 6.71 -1.73
N LEU A 140 -0.27 6.46 -0.65
CA LEU A 140 -0.56 5.10 -0.20
C LEU A 140 -1.49 4.37 -1.18
N PHE A 141 -2.48 5.10 -1.74
CA PHE A 141 -3.34 4.54 -2.77
C PHE A 141 -2.57 4.30 -4.07
N PHE A 142 -1.76 5.24 -4.51
CA PHE A 142 -0.88 5.11 -5.66
C PHE A 142 0.39 5.96 -5.44
N PRO A 143 1.58 5.38 -5.48
CA PRO A 143 1.96 4.04 -5.95
C PRO A 143 2.00 2.92 -4.90
N GLY A 144 1.69 3.21 -3.63
CA GLY A 144 1.85 2.25 -2.52
C GLY A 144 1.11 0.93 -2.72
N LEU A 145 -0.21 0.97 -2.93
CA LEU A 145 -1.04 -0.23 -3.12
C LEU A 145 -0.61 -1.08 -4.32
N PRO A 146 -0.54 -0.55 -5.56
CA PRO A 146 -0.16 -1.37 -6.71
C PRO A 146 1.30 -1.82 -6.63
N GLY A 147 2.21 -1.01 -6.09
CA GLY A 147 3.60 -1.41 -5.89
C GLY A 147 3.73 -2.60 -4.96
N ALA A 148 3.06 -2.56 -3.81
CA ALA A 148 3.05 -3.68 -2.87
C ALA A 148 2.37 -4.93 -3.45
N ALA A 149 1.27 -4.78 -4.19
CA ALA A 149 0.60 -5.89 -4.85
C ALA A 149 1.49 -6.54 -5.93
N LEU A 150 2.18 -5.72 -6.74
CA LEU A 150 3.13 -6.22 -7.74
C LEU A 150 4.34 -6.90 -7.10
N ALA A 151 4.85 -6.39 -5.97
CA ALA A 151 5.94 -7.03 -5.24
C ALA A 151 5.52 -8.40 -4.66
N LEU A 152 4.28 -8.57 -4.22
CA LEU A 152 3.76 -9.88 -3.83
C LEU A 152 3.64 -10.85 -5.00
N LEU A 153 3.23 -10.38 -6.18
CA LEU A 153 3.08 -11.21 -7.38
C LEU A 153 4.41 -11.51 -8.07
N PHE A 154 5.36 -10.59 -8.00
CA PHE A 154 6.67 -10.66 -8.67
C PHE A 154 7.77 -10.29 -7.66
N PRO A 155 8.05 -11.17 -6.68
CA PRO A 155 8.98 -10.87 -5.59
C PRO A 155 10.41 -10.69 -6.12
N GLY A 156 11.04 -9.57 -5.77
CA GLY A 156 12.43 -9.28 -6.12
C GLY A 156 13.46 -10.04 -5.26
N TRP A 157 13.01 -10.76 -4.24
CA TRP A 157 13.83 -11.50 -3.26
C TRP A 157 13.83 -13.02 -3.46
N THR A 158 13.57 -13.48 -4.67
CA THR A 158 13.53 -14.92 -5.02
C THR A 158 14.87 -15.64 -4.83
N TYR A 159 15.97 -14.90 -4.69
CA TYR A 159 17.30 -15.44 -4.38
C TYR A 159 17.40 -15.94 -2.93
N MET A 160 16.52 -15.53 -2.04
CA MET A 160 16.42 -16.00 -0.66
C MET A 160 15.51 -17.23 -0.54
N PRO A 161 15.70 -18.10 0.47
CA PRO A 161 14.72 -19.16 0.73
C PRO A 161 13.33 -18.59 1.07
N ALA A 162 12.28 -19.19 0.51
CA ALA A 162 10.90 -18.70 0.65
C ALA A 162 10.41 -18.56 2.11
N PHE A 163 10.91 -19.39 3.00
CA PHE A 163 10.57 -19.41 4.43
C PHE A 163 11.69 -18.88 5.32
N SER A 164 12.65 -18.14 4.75
CA SER A 164 13.63 -17.39 5.55
C SER A 164 12.92 -16.27 6.32
N LEU A 165 13.56 -15.80 7.38
CA LEU A 165 13.05 -14.68 8.16
C LEU A 165 12.90 -13.43 7.28
N TYR A 166 13.88 -13.16 6.39
CA TYR A 166 13.84 -12.06 5.46
C TYR A 166 12.65 -12.16 4.49
N SER A 167 12.51 -13.28 3.77
CA SER A 167 11.38 -13.47 2.84
C SER A 167 10.03 -13.38 3.53
N SER A 168 9.93 -13.90 4.75
CA SER A 168 8.69 -13.82 5.54
C SER A 168 8.32 -12.39 5.87
N TRP A 169 9.29 -11.55 6.29
CA TRP A 169 9.04 -10.13 6.54
C TRP A 169 8.69 -9.36 5.28
N GLU A 170 9.32 -9.67 4.13
CA GLU A 170 8.99 -9.09 2.84
C GLU A 170 7.54 -9.41 2.44
N PHE A 171 7.12 -10.68 2.48
CA PHE A 171 5.74 -11.06 2.19
C PHE A 171 4.73 -10.39 3.14
N LEU A 172 4.99 -10.45 4.43
CA LEU A 172 4.09 -9.89 5.45
C LEU A 172 4.03 -8.35 5.39
N GLY A 173 5.15 -7.70 5.14
CA GLY A 173 5.23 -6.24 5.03
C GLY A 173 4.41 -5.72 3.83
N HIS A 174 4.61 -6.31 2.66
CA HIS A 174 3.85 -5.94 1.45
C HIS A 174 2.37 -6.27 1.59
N PHE A 175 2.02 -7.42 2.18
CA PHE A 175 0.64 -7.75 2.52
C PHE A 175 0.02 -6.74 3.49
N GLY A 176 0.77 -6.32 4.50
CA GLY A 176 0.36 -5.28 5.45
C GLY A 176 -0.01 -3.98 4.75
N ILE A 177 0.77 -3.52 3.76
CA ILE A 177 0.47 -2.34 2.95
C ILE A 177 -0.86 -2.54 2.19
N VAL A 178 -0.98 -3.65 1.45
CA VAL A 178 -2.19 -3.95 0.66
C VAL A 178 -3.43 -3.97 1.56
N LEU A 179 -3.37 -4.73 2.65
CA LEU A 179 -4.50 -4.88 3.57
C LEU A 179 -4.87 -3.55 4.23
N TYR A 180 -3.87 -2.78 4.69
CA TYR A 180 -4.09 -1.47 5.29
C TYR A 180 -4.82 -0.51 4.35
N VAL A 181 -4.35 -0.41 3.10
CA VAL A 181 -4.96 0.50 2.12
C VAL A 181 -6.38 0.07 1.77
N LEU A 182 -6.63 -1.25 1.57
CA LEU A 182 -7.98 -1.76 1.30
C LEU A 182 -8.94 -1.51 2.47
N LEU A 183 -8.51 -1.74 3.71
CA LEU A 183 -9.29 -1.41 4.91
C LEU A 183 -9.55 0.09 5.02
N SER A 184 -8.57 0.91 4.68
CA SER A 184 -8.68 2.37 4.72
C SER A 184 -9.64 2.91 3.65
N ILE A 185 -9.65 2.34 2.46
CA ILE A 185 -10.67 2.63 1.41
C ILE A 185 -12.06 2.22 1.90
N ARG A 186 -12.17 1.02 2.46
CA ARG A 186 -13.45 0.51 2.97
C ARG A 186 -14.02 1.36 4.09
N THR A 187 -13.17 1.83 5.01
CA THR A 187 -13.59 2.70 6.12
C THR A 187 -13.69 4.17 5.74
N GLY A 188 -13.37 4.52 4.49
CA GLY A 188 -13.44 5.90 3.97
C GLY A 188 -12.33 6.81 4.52
N THR A 189 -11.26 6.27 5.10
CA THR A 189 -10.10 7.06 5.55
C THR A 189 -9.14 7.38 4.41
N ILE A 190 -9.07 6.53 3.40
CA ILE A 190 -8.43 6.81 2.11
C ILE A 190 -9.55 6.95 1.07
N MET A 191 -9.63 8.11 0.44
CA MET A 191 -10.57 8.42 -0.65
C MET A 191 -9.81 9.08 -1.80
N PRO A 192 -9.28 8.29 -2.74
CA PRO A 192 -8.47 8.82 -3.84
C PRO A 192 -9.29 9.79 -4.69
N SER A 193 -8.72 10.98 -4.91
CA SER A 193 -9.42 12.08 -5.59
C SER A 193 -8.54 12.90 -6.54
N ASP A 194 -7.24 12.96 -6.29
CA ASP A 194 -6.32 13.83 -7.02
C ASP A 194 -5.10 13.08 -7.56
N ARG A 195 -5.19 12.69 -8.83
CA ARG A 195 -4.11 11.98 -9.54
C ARG A 195 -2.86 12.81 -9.77
N ARG A 196 -2.91 14.14 -9.60
CA ARG A 196 -1.76 15.02 -9.82
C ARG A 196 -0.70 14.77 -8.75
N ILE A 197 -1.12 14.46 -7.52
CA ILE A 197 -0.20 14.20 -6.40
C ILE A 197 0.70 13.00 -6.70
N PRO A 198 0.18 11.78 -6.99
CA PRO A 198 1.05 10.65 -7.30
C PRO A 198 1.82 10.80 -8.62
N VAL A 199 1.28 11.48 -9.63
CA VAL A 199 2.05 11.76 -10.86
C VAL A 199 3.27 12.63 -10.54
N LEU A 200 3.07 13.73 -9.80
CA LEU A 200 4.17 14.60 -9.39
C LEU A 200 5.19 13.84 -8.54
N PHE A 201 4.72 13.02 -7.61
CA PHE A 201 5.61 12.17 -6.81
C PHE A 201 6.44 11.24 -7.68
N CYS A 202 5.85 10.52 -8.64
CA CYS A 202 6.59 9.60 -9.52
C CYS A 202 7.65 10.33 -10.35
N ILE A 203 7.33 11.54 -10.85
CA ILE A 203 8.29 12.38 -11.60
C ILE A 203 9.44 12.80 -10.69
N LEU A 204 9.14 13.34 -9.51
CA LEU A 204 10.16 13.79 -8.56
C LEU A 204 11.00 12.62 -8.04
N TYR A 205 10.36 11.48 -7.76
CA TYR A 205 11.05 10.27 -7.34
C TYR A 205 12.04 9.80 -8.42
N ALA A 206 11.62 9.70 -9.66
CA ALA A 206 12.51 9.31 -10.77
C ALA A 206 13.64 10.33 -10.97
N ALA A 207 13.35 11.63 -10.89
CA ALA A 207 14.33 12.69 -11.05
C ALA A 207 15.44 12.67 -9.96
N VAL A 208 15.09 12.21 -8.76
CA VAL A 208 16.05 12.08 -7.64
C VAL A 208 16.74 10.72 -7.66
N MET A 209 15.97 9.64 -7.87
CA MET A 209 16.49 8.28 -7.72
C MET A 209 17.37 7.85 -8.91
N ILE A 210 17.08 8.26 -10.13
CA ILE A 210 17.93 7.89 -11.27
C ILE A 210 19.38 8.38 -11.09
N PRO A 211 19.67 9.67 -10.79
CA PRO A 211 21.03 10.11 -10.50
C PRO A 211 21.65 9.44 -9.25
N PHE A 212 20.83 9.17 -8.24
CA PHE A 212 21.30 8.48 -7.03
C PHE A 212 21.74 7.05 -7.33
N ASP A 213 20.90 6.29 -8.03
CA ASP A 213 21.17 4.90 -8.42
C ASP A 213 22.40 4.80 -9.36
N LEU A 214 22.53 5.73 -10.33
CA LEU A 214 23.70 5.79 -11.20
C LEU A 214 25.01 6.03 -10.44
N ARG A 215 24.99 6.77 -9.33
CA ARG A 215 26.17 7.04 -8.50
C ARG A 215 26.49 5.93 -7.51
N THR A 216 25.47 5.25 -7.01
CA THR A 216 25.64 4.24 -5.96
C THR A 216 25.68 2.81 -6.50
N GLY A 217 25.32 2.60 -7.76
CA GLY A 217 25.16 1.26 -8.35
C GLY A 217 23.91 0.51 -7.87
N LEU A 218 23.00 1.21 -7.17
CA LEU A 218 21.74 0.66 -6.69
C LEU A 218 20.65 0.75 -7.78
N ASN A 219 19.45 0.24 -7.47
CA ASN A 219 18.34 0.22 -8.42
C ASN A 219 16.99 0.39 -7.71
N TYR A 220 16.84 1.53 -7.04
CA TYR A 220 15.61 1.84 -6.34
C TYR A 220 14.42 2.01 -7.29
N GLY A 221 13.30 1.36 -6.95
CA GLY A 221 12.09 1.39 -7.78
C GLY A 221 12.25 0.74 -9.16
N PHE A 222 13.34 -0.01 -9.38
CA PHE A 222 13.64 -0.67 -10.67
C PHE A 222 13.74 0.32 -11.84
N LEU A 223 14.24 1.53 -11.56
CA LEU A 223 14.33 2.60 -12.56
C LEU A 223 15.44 2.35 -13.58
N LEU A 224 16.57 1.74 -13.19
CA LEU A 224 17.69 1.47 -14.11
C LEU A 224 17.55 0.12 -14.79
N LEU A 225 17.16 -0.91 -14.03
CA LEU A 225 17.05 -2.29 -14.49
C LEU A 225 15.71 -2.88 -14.04
N PRO A 226 15.03 -3.68 -14.88
CA PRO A 226 13.79 -4.32 -14.51
C PRO A 226 13.99 -5.36 -13.40
N SER A 227 13.00 -5.56 -12.54
CA SER A 227 12.94 -6.72 -11.66
C SER A 227 12.81 -7.99 -12.51
N PRO A 228 13.58 -9.06 -12.22
CA PRO A 228 13.44 -10.33 -12.91
C PRO A 228 12.00 -10.88 -12.85
N ASP A 229 11.59 -11.65 -13.84
CA ASP A 229 10.29 -12.33 -13.91
C ASP A 229 9.06 -11.42 -13.67
N SER A 230 9.22 -10.12 -13.90
CA SER A 230 8.18 -9.11 -13.69
C SER A 230 7.66 -8.53 -15.00
N PRO A 231 6.51 -7.82 -15.00
CA PRO A 231 6.07 -7.07 -16.17
C PRO A 231 7.11 -6.08 -16.70
N LEU A 232 8.00 -5.58 -15.83
CA LEU A 232 9.08 -4.67 -16.23
C LEU A 232 10.15 -5.38 -17.06
N SER A 233 10.47 -6.64 -16.77
CA SER A 233 11.39 -7.43 -17.61
C SER A 233 10.82 -7.70 -18.99
N ALA A 234 9.50 -7.96 -19.08
CA ALA A 234 8.83 -8.08 -20.37
C ALA A 234 8.88 -6.77 -21.18
N ILE A 235 8.64 -5.62 -20.52
CA ILE A 235 8.76 -4.30 -21.15
C ILE A 235 10.19 -4.07 -21.67
N ALA A 236 11.21 -4.36 -20.86
CA ALA A 236 12.60 -4.21 -21.27
C ALA A 236 12.95 -5.11 -22.47
N GLY A 237 12.46 -6.35 -22.49
CA GLY A 237 12.61 -7.28 -23.63
C GLY A 237 11.95 -6.76 -24.91
N LEU A 238 10.75 -6.18 -24.80
CA LEU A 238 10.02 -5.64 -25.96
C LEU A 238 10.63 -4.34 -26.49
N THR A 239 11.20 -3.51 -25.62
CA THR A 239 11.71 -2.18 -25.99
C THR A 239 13.22 -2.13 -26.26
N GLY A 240 13.93 -3.24 -26.03
CA GLY A 240 15.39 -3.31 -26.18
C GLY A 240 16.18 -2.56 -25.10
N GLY A 241 15.54 -2.22 -23.97
CA GLY A 241 16.20 -1.50 -22.88
C GLY A 241 16.38 0.02 -23.12
N GLY A 242 17.26 0.65 -22.35
CA GLY A 242 17.61 2.06 -22.49
C GLY A 242 16.39 3.00 -22.43
N ILE A 243 16.33 3.98 -23.35
CA ILE A 243 15.22 4.97 -23.41
C ILE A 243 13.88 4.26 -23.64
N GLY A 244 13.84 3.18 -24.41
CA GLY A 244 12.63 2.39 -24.65
C GLY A 244 12.07 1.80 -23.34
N TYR A 245 12.94 1.32 -22.47
CA TYR A 245 12.53 0.84 -21.14
C TYR A 245 11.88 1.94 -20.30
N TYR A 246 12.49 3.13 -20.24
CA TYR A 246 11.92 4.26 -19.47
C TYR A 246 10.54 4.68 -19.99
N ALA A 247 10.39 4.76 -21.33
CA ALA A 247 9.10 5.08 -21.96
C ALA A 247 8.05 4.02 -21.67
N GLY A 248 8.40 2.73 -21.81
CA GLY A 248 7.53 1.60 -21.49
C GLY A 248 7.16 1.54 -20.02
N TYR A 249 8.11 1.79 -19.12
CA TYR A 249 7.87 1.85 -17.68
C TYR A 249 6.93 3.01 -17.30
N ALA A 250 7.16 4.21 -17.85
CA ALA A 250 6.26 5.34 -17.64
C ALA A 250 4.83 5.05 -18.13
N LEU A 251 4.69 4.46 -19.32
CA LEU A 251 3.39 4.04 -19.86
C LEU A 251 2.72 3.00 -18.94
N PHE A 252 3.46 2.00 -18.48
CA PHE A 252 2.96 0.99 -17.55
C PHE A 252 2.42 1.61 -16.26
N VAL A 253 3.18 2.53 -15.64
CA VAL A 253 2.76 3.27 -14.44
C VAL A 253 1.48 4.06 -14.70
N LEU A 254 1.37 4.75 -15.84
CA LEU A 254 0.18 5.51 -16.20
C LEU A 254 -1.04 4.60 -16.43
N LEU A 255 -0.87 3.44 -17.03
CA LEU A 255 -1.96 2.46 -17.24
C LEU A 255 -2.44 1.86 -15.93
N VAL A 256 -1.52 1.45 -15.04
CA VAL A 256 -1.87 0.95 -13.70
C VAL A 256 -2.59 2.04 -12.91
N MET A 257 -2.10 3.28 -12.93
CA MET A 257 -2.75 4.42 -12.28
C MET A 257 -4.15 4.66 -12.84
N ALA A 258 -4.32 4.66 -14.17
CA ALA A 258 -5.62 4.82 -14.81
C ALA A 258 -6.61 3.74 -14.35
N GLY A 259 -6.16 2.48 -14.28
CA GLY A 259 -6.94 1.34 -13.77
C GLY A 259 -7.36 1.52 -12.31
N CYS A 260 -6.42 1.89 -11.43
CA CYS A 260 -6.69 2.12 -10.02
C CYS A 260 -7.72 3.24 -9.79
N TYR A 261 -7.63 4.36 -10.52
CA TYR A 261 -8.54 5.50 -10.34
C TYR A 261 -9.86 5.37 -11.11
N TYR A 262 -10.00 4.42 -12.04
CA TYR A 262 -11.21 4.29 -12.86
C TYR A 262 -12.50 4.09 -12.05
N PRO A 263 -12.56 3.22 -11.02
CA PRO A 263 -13.77 3.02 -10.21
C PRO A 263 -14.25 4.29 -9.49
N PHE A 264 -13.29 5.15 -9.09
CA PHE A 264 -13.57 6.36 -8.30
C PHE A 264 -14.07 7.53 -9.17
N ARG A 265 -13.72 7.56 -10.47
CA ARG A 265 -14.22 8.58 -11.42
C ARG A 265 -15.74 8.52 -11.62
N ARG A 266 -16.31 7.32 -11.69
CA ARG A 266 -17.75 7.12 -11.89
C ARG A 266 -18.58 7.59 -10.69
N LYS A 267 -18.06 7.41 -9.48
CA LYS A 267 -18.76 7.79 -8.24
C LYS A 267 -18.87 9.31 -8.09
N ASN A 268 -17.83 10.06 -8.46
CA ASN A 268 -17.84 11.53 -8.39
C ASN A 268 -18.81 12.16 -9.41
N ARG A 269 -18.99 11.57 -10.61
CA ARG A 269 -19.94 12.09 -11.61
C ARG A 269 -21.41 11.88 -11.20
N ARG A 270 -21.73 10.80 -10.48
CA ARG A 270 -23.11 10.55 -10.01
C ARG A 270 -23.49 11.42 -8.80
N GLY A 271 -22.53 11.83 -7.97
CA GLY A 271 -22.79 12.72 -6.83
C GLY A 271 -22.93 14.21 -7.19
N SER A 272 -22.59 14.61 -8.43
CA SER A 272 -22.77 16.00 -8.91
C SER A 272 -24.09 16.20 -9.71
N MET A 273 -24.90 15.15 -9.86
CA MET A 273 -26.19 15.19 -10.56
C MET A 273 -27.41 15.05 -9.60
N LEU A 274 -27.17 15.07 -8.30
CA LEU A 274 -28.18 15.15 -7.23
C LEU A 274 -27.93 16.37 -6.34
#